data_571ce39a670158816bb016ef893750d9
#
_entry.id   571ce39a670158816bb016ef893750d9
#
_cell.length_a   1.000
_cell.length_b   1.000
_cell.length_c   1.000
_cell.angle_alpha   90.00
_cell.angle_beta   90.00
_cell.angle_gamma   90.00
#
_symmetry.space_group_name_H-M   'P 1'
#
loop_
_entity.id
_entity.type
_entity.pdbx_description
1 polymer ?
#
loop_
_entity_poly.entity_id
_entity_poly.type
_entity_poly.pdbx_seq_one_letter_code
_entity_poly.pdbx_strand_id
1 'polypeptide(L)'
;MSTAGWFTISVVALVLGLAALRLNTQAAESGAGGSGRGQSRDRRRWAATMEWEYLDSDPVLPSRWRYGTIHQGGPGVARNLVTGSLLTDEGRRLVYVFDHEQAGRVTTTVAAVQRRGSLGGALELRMPSAPLPDDAGLDLLEPVGDRYAFGSDLNLIRPMITPRLVRAADAIGEEIELLWAEDAWVLCTTPLSTPPEQLPDLLDQLVEVAAALDFTATGGAVLEAVRRPEPDQDSRP
;
A
#
# COMPACT_ATOMS: atom_id res chain seq x y z
N MET A 1 -50.96 -19.76 -35.26
CA MET A 1 -50.34 -19.13 -34.07
C MET A 1 -49.77 -17.81 -34.53
N SER A 2 -50.30 -16.68 -34.05
CA SER A 2 -49.99 -15.36 -34.61
C SER A 2 -48.64 -14.85 -34.17
N THR A 3 -47.86 -14.27 -35.09
CA THR A 3 -46.57 -13.64 -34.86
C THR A 3 -46.57 -12.54 -33.76
N ALA A 4 -47.73 -11.99 -33.45
CA ALA A 4 -47.95 -10.99 -32.37
C ALA A 4 -47.69 -11.55 -30.97
N GLY A 5 -47.90 -12.85 -30.71
CA GLY A 5 -47.68 -13.45 -29.39
C GLY A 5 -46.18 -13.58 -29.04
N TRP A 6 -45.31 -13.74 -30.00
CA TRP A 6 -43.87 -13.87 -29.78
C TRP A 6 -43.20 -12.53 -29.43
N PHE A 7 -43.69 -11.43 -30.03
CA PHE A 7 -43.16 -10.09 -29.74
C PHE A 7 -43.48 -9.62 -28.32
N THR A 8 -44.67 -9.94 -27.83
CA THR A 8 -45.05 -9.56 -26.45
C THR A 8 -44.26 -10.33 -25.39
N ILE A 9 -43.98 -11.62 -25.60
CA ILE A 9 -43.14 -12.41 -24.68
C ILE A 9 -41.71 -11.90 -24.64
N SER A 10 -41.11 -11.56 -25.81
CA SER A 10 -39.75 -11.06 -25.91
C SER A 10 -39.59 -9.69 -25.22
N VAL A 11 -40.55 -8.78 -25.34
CA VAL A 11 -40.53 -7.47 -24.68
C VAL A 11 -40.66 -7.58 -23.17
N VAL A 12 -41.53 -8.46 -22.70
CA VAL A 12 -41.69 -8.71 -21.25
C VAL A 12 -40.42 -9.33 -20.66
N ALA A 13 -39.79 -10.28 -21.32
CA ALA A 13 -38.55 -10.89 -20.89
C ALA A 13 -37.39 -9.86 -20.84
N LEU A 14 -37.31 -8.97 -21.83
CA LEU A 14 -36.30 -7.88 -21.84
C LEU A 14 -36.51 -6.89 -20.72
N VAL A 15 -37.75 -6.46 -20.44
CA VAL A 15 -38.07 -5.54 -19.37
C VAL A 15 -37.80 -6.16 -18.00
N LEU A 16 -38.16 -7.43 -17.79
CA LEU A 16 -37.85 -8.15 -16.57
C LEU A 16 -36.34 -8.37 -16.37
N GLY A 17 -35.59 -8.67 -17.45
CA GLY A 17 -34.14 -8.77 -17.40
C GLY A 17 -33.46 -7.45 -17.03
N LEU A 18 -33.90 -6.33 -17.60
CA LEU A 18 -33.41 -4.99 -17.28
C LEU A 18 -33.78 -4.56 -15.84
N ALA A 19 -34.98 -4.91 -15.39
CA ALA A 19 -35.40 -4.64 -14.00
C ALA A 19 -34.58 -5.47 -12.98
N ALA A 20 -34.34 -6.75 -13.28
CA ALA A 20 -33.48 -7.60 -12.45
C ALA A 20 -32.04 -7.11 -12.40
N LEU A 21 -31.49 -6.63 -13.53
CA LEU A 21 -30.17 -6.06 -13.60
C LEU A 21 -30.07 -4.76 -12.77
N ARG A 22 -31.07 -3.90 -12.85
CA ARG A 22 -31.13 -2.67 -12.04
C ARG A 22 -31.32 -2.94 -10.55
N LEU A 23 -32.13 -3.92 -10.18
CA LEU A 23 -32.28 -4.32 -8.79
C LEU A 23 -31.00 -4.93 -8.21
N ASN A 24 -30.27 -5.69 -9.01
CA ASN A 24 -28.97 -6.26 -8.60
C ASN A 24 -27.89 -5.18 -8.43
N THR A 25 -27.88 -4.16 -9.32
CA THR A 25 -26.95 -3.02 -9.17
C THR A 25 -27.34 -2.14 -7.97
N GLN A 26 -28.62 -1.91 -7.72
CA GLN A 26 -29.08 -1.15 -6.54
C GLN A 26 -28.84 -1.90 -5.23
N ALA A 27 -28.97 -3.23 -5.22
CA ALA A 27 -28.63 -4.04 -4.04
C ALA A 27 -27.13 -4.03 -3.75
N ALA A 28 -26.27 -4.02 -4.79
CA ALA A 28 -24.83 -3.88 -4.64
C ALA A 28 -24.45 -2.47 -4.13
N GLU A 29 -25.10 -1.42 -4.63
CA GLU A 29 -24.89 -0.04 -4.16
C GLU A 29 -25.42 0.18 -2.73
N SER A 30 -26.52 -0.46 -2.35
CA SER A 30 -27.09 -0.33 -0.99
C SER A 30 -26.25 -1.08 0.06
N GLY A 31 -25.64 -2.21 -0.28
CA GLY A 31 -24.73 -2.95 0.59
C GLY A 31 -23.41 -2.23 0.81
N ALA A 32 -22.83 -1.68 -0.26
CA ALA A 32 -21.58 -0.93 -0.21
C ALA A 32 -21.74 0.43 0.49
N GLY A 33 -22.88 1.09 0.33
CA GLY A 33 -23.12 2.41 0.93
C GLY A 33 -23.32 2.40 2.45
N GLY A 34 -23.83 1.31 3.03
CA GLY A 34 -24.01 1.18 4.49
C GLY A 34 -22.69 0.93 5.22
N SER A 35 -21.87 0.02 4.71
CA SER A 35 -20.56 -0.33 5.25
C SER A 35 -19.56 0.84 5.14
N GLY A 36 -19.52 1.52 4.00
CA GLY A 36 -18.59 2.63 3.77
C GLY A 36 -18.87 3.85 4.67
N ARG A 37 -20.13 4.15 5.00
CA ARG A 37 -20.47 5.27 5.90
C ARG A 37 -20.05 5.00 7.35
N GLY A 38 -20.15 3.77 7.82
CA GLY A 38 -19.67 3.36 9.14
C GLY A 38 -18.16 3.54 9.24
N GLN A 39 -17.43 2.95 8.31
CA GLN A 39 -15.97 3.01 8.24
C GLN A 39 -15.43 4.44 8.16
N SER A 40 -16.05 5.30 7.34
CA SER A 40 -15.71 6.72 7.25
C SER A 40 -15.86 7.47 8.58
N ARG A 41 -16.93 7.21 9.34
CA ARG A 41 -17.15 7.82 10.66
C ARG A 41 -16.13 7.36 11.68
N ASP A 42 -15.81 6.09 11.71
CA ASP A 42 -14.87 5.50 12.65
C ASP A 42 -13.45 5.97 12.35
N ARG A 43 -13.07 6.04 11.06
CA ARG A 43 -11.78 6.59 10.62
C ARG A 43 -11.64 8.08 10.98
N ARG A 44 -12.69 8.88 10.79
CA ARG A 44 -12.70 10.31 11.18
C ARG A 44 -12.59 10.50 12.69
N ARG A 45 -13.28 9.66 13.47
CA ARG A 45 -13.18 9.69 14.94
C ARG A 45 -11.77 9.33 15.40
N TRP A 46 -11.20 8.28 14.83
CA TRP A 46 -9.83 7.87 15.11
C TRP A 46 -8.82 8.99 14.78
N ALA A 47 -8.92 9.60 13.60
CA ALA A 47 -8.07 10.73 13.23
C ALA A 47 -8.15 11.88 14.25
N ALA A 48 -9.37 12.22 14.71
CA ALA A 48 -9.58 13.23 15.73
C ALA A 48 -8.95 12.86 17.08
N THR A 49 -8.99 11.58 17.48
CA THR A 49 -8.35 11.09 18.71
C THR A 49 -6.83 11.20 18.64
N MET A 50 -6.25 11.00 17.45
CA MET A 50 -4.82 11.12 17.21
C MET A 50 -4.35 12.56 16.95
N GLU A 51 -5.28 13.53 16.91
CA GLU A 51 -5.03 14.91 16.48
C GLU A 51 -4.46 15.00 15.05
N TRP A 52 -4.89 14.09 14.20
CA TRP A 52 -4.49 13.99 12.80
C TRP A 52 -5.55 14.54 11.86
N GLU A 53 -5.12 14.91 10.64
CA GLU A 53 -6.01 15.42 9.61
C GLU A 53 -6.79 14.28 8.94
N TYR A 54 -8.08 14.54 8.63
CA TYR A 54 -8.94 13.66 7.86
C TYR A 54 -9.43 14.36 6.59
N LEU A 55 -9.31 13.67 5.46
CA LEU A 55 -9.83 14.08 4.16
C LEU A 55 -10.76 12.99 3.59
N ASP A 56 -11.89 13.40 3.03
CA ASP A 56 -12.83 12.44 2.42
C ASP A 56 -12.21 11.74 1.19
N SER A 57 -11.39 12.46 0.42
CA SER A 57 -10.68 11.90 -0.74
C SER A 57 -9.48 12.73 -1.19
N ASP A 58 -8.49 12.04 -1.76
CA ASP A 58 -7.35 12.65 -2.48
C ASP A 58 -7.06 11.81 -3.74
N PRO A 59 -7.31 12.35 -4.95
CA PRO A 59 -7.06 11.64 -6.20
C PRO A 59 -5.58 11.68 -6.63
N VAL A 60 -4.75 12.49 -5.96
CA VAL A 60 -3.34 12.69 -6.34
C VAL A 60 -2.42 11.80 -5.50
N LEU A 61 -2.75 11.60 -4.22
CA LEU A 61 -1.88 10.89 -3.29
C LEU A 61 -1.42 9.52 -3.81
N PRO A 62 -2.28 8.63 -4.33
CA PRO A 62 -1.84 7.31 -4.79
C PRO A 62 -0.88 7.37 -5.97
N SER A 63 -0.89 8.42 -6.78
CA SER A 63 0.01 8.57 -7.93
C SER A 63 1.48 8.78 -7.55
N ARG A 64 1.77 8.96 -6.26
CA ARG A 64 3.15 9.00 -5.73
C ARG A 64 3.86 7.67 -5.80
N TRP A 65 3.10 6.57 -5.85
CA TRP A 65 3.63 5.21 -5.82
C TRP A 65 3.27 4.44 -7.08
N ARG A 66 4.11 3.50 -7.44
CA ARG A 66 4.00 2.72 -8.69
C ARG A 66 3.89 1.23 -8.46
N TYR A 67 4.22 0.77 -7.24
CA TYR A 67 4.30 -0.64 -6.90
C TYR A 67 3.19 -1.07 -5.94
N GLY A 68 3.21 -2.31 -5.53
CA GLY A 68 2.19 -2.87 -4.67
C GLY A 68 0.83 -2.96 -5.36
N THR A 69 -0.24 -2.76 -4.62
CA THR A 69 -1.61 -2.75 -5.16
C THR A 69 -1.90 -1.56 -6.07
N ILE A 70 -1.10 -0.50 -5.97
CA ILE A 70 -1.29 0.74 -6.75
C ILE A 70 -0.91 0.52 -8.22
N HIS A 71 0.05 -0.38 -8.49
CA HIS A 71 0.43 -0.74 -9.86
C HIS A 71 -0.72 -1.40 -10.62
N GLN A 72 -1.48 -2.26 -9.96
CA GLN A 72 -2.57 -3.03 -10.58
C GLN A 72 -3.79 -2.15 -10.81
N GLY A 73 -4.08 -1.78 -12.05
CA GLY A 73 -5.28 -1.00 -12.42
C GLY A 73 -5.14 0.51 -12.34
N GLY A 74 -3.94 1.03 -12.11
CA GLY A 74 -3.62 2.48 -12.05
C GLY A 74 -3.78 3.09 -10.65
N PRO A 75 -3.42 4.37 -10.49
CA PRO A 75 -3.28 4.98 -9.17
C PRO A 75 -4.58 5.09 -8.37
N GLY A 76 -5.74 5.16 -9.02
CA GLY A 76 -7.01 5.26 -8.31
C GLY A 76 -7.17 6.54 -7.48
N VAL A 77 -7.94 6.46 -6.39
CA VAL A 77 -8.23 7.56 -5.46
C VAL A 77 -8.03 7.08 -4.03
N ALA A 78 -7.37 7.88 -3.20
CA ALA A 78 -7.38 7.67 -1.75
C ALA A 78 -8.71 8.17 -1.18
N ARG A 79 -9.45 7.29 -0.49
CA ARG A 79 -10.67 7.62 0.25
C ARG A 79 -10.43 7.52 1.74
N ASN A 80 -11.23 8.24 2.52
CA ASN A 80 -11.13 8.22 3.98
C ASN A 80 -9.68 8.41 4.47
N LEU A 81 -8.96 9.32 3.83
CA LEU A 81 -7.54 9.58 4.07
C LEU A 81 -7.33 10.20 5.44
N VAL A 82 -6.46 9.59 6.22
CA VAL A 82 -5.93 10.16 7.47
C VAL A 82 -4.46 10.47 7.25
N THR A 83 -4.07 11.69 7.59
CA THR A 83 -2.69 12.18 7.50
C THR A 83 -2.21 12.63 8.87
N GLY A 84 -1.07 12.12 9.29
CA GLY A 84 -0.50 12.46 10.58
C GLY A 84 1.00 12.25 10.64
N SER A 85 1.52 12.20 11.86
CA SER A 85 2.93 11.87 12.09
C SER A 85 3.11 11.14 13.40
N LEU A 86 4.00 10.15 13.38
CA LEU A 86 4.45 9.44 14.56
C LEU A 86 5.78 10.04 15.06
N LEU A 87 5.89 10.18 16.37
CA LEU A 87 7.14 10.55 17.01
C LEU A 87 7.88 9.24 17.35
N THR A 88 9.08 9.09 16.81
CA THR A 88 9.97 7.96 17.06
C THR A 88 11.24 8.45 17.75
N ASP A 89 12.04 7.56 18.31
CA ASP A 89 13.36 7.89 18.88
C ASP A 89 14.28 8.59 17.87
N GLU A 90 14.05 8.32 16.60
CA GLU A 90 14.82 8.90 15.50
C GLU A 90 14.21 10.19 14.94
N GLY A 91 13.09 10.67 15.46
CA GLY A 91 12.38 11.89 15.04
C GLY A 91 11.00 11.60 14.48
N ARG A 92 10.41 12.60 13.83
CA ARG A 92 9.04 12.54 13.33
C ARG A 92 8.98 11.89 11.94
N ARG A 93 8.01 10.98 11.75
CA ARG A 93 7.73 10.30 10.47
C ARG A 93 6.30 10.61 10.03
N LEU A 94 6.12 11.04 8.79
CA LEU A 94 4.78 11.23 8.22
C LEU A 94 4.10 9.87 8.01
N VAL A 95 2.78 9.89 8.14
CA VAL A 95 1.91 8.73 8.02
C VAL A 95 0.72 9.05 7.14
N TYR A 96 0.34 8.09 6.28
CA TYR A 96 -0.93 8.08 5.56
C TYR A 96 -1.65 6.76 5.82
N VAL A 97 -2.96 6.85 6.05
CA VAL A 97 -3.85 5.68 6.04
C VAL A 97 -5.06 6.02 5.19
N PHE A 98 -5.33 5.23 4.16
CA PHE A 98 -6.43 5.50 3.24
C PHE A 98 -7.01 4.23 2.65
N ASP A 99 -8.27 4.29 2.24
CA ASP A 99 -8.91 3.25 1.47
C ASP A 99 -8.62 3.49 0.00
N HIS A 100 -8.04 2.50 -0.68
CA HIS A 100 -7.67 2.60 -2.09
C HIS A 100 -8.85 2.25 -2.98
N GLU A 101 -9.36 3.23 -3.70
CA GLU A 101 -10.47 3.07 -4.65
C GLU A 101 -9.94 3.01 -6.08
N GLN A 102 -10.28 1.94 -6.79
CA GLN A 102 -10.00 1.77 -8.22
C GLN A 102 -11.30 1.45 -8.96
N ALA A 103 -11.51 2.07 -10.11
CA ALA A 103 -12.72 1.89 -10.92
C ALA A 103 -14.05 2.02 -10.12
N GLY A 104 -14.07 2.93 -9.14
CA GLY A 104 -15.23 3.18 -8.28
C GLY A 104 -15.47 2.14 -7.18
N ARG A 105 -14.50 1.27 -6.91
CA ARG A 105 -14.59 0.24 -5.85
C ARG A 105 -13.39 0.37 -4.92
N VAL A 106 -13.66 0.39 -3.63
CA VAL A 106 -12.60 0.27 -2.62
C VAL A 106 -12.11 -1.18 -2.60
N THR A 107 -10.82 -1.37 -2.83
CA THR A 107 -10.18 -2.70 -2.96
C THR A 107 -9.46 -3.12 -1.69
N THR A 108 -8.80 -2.18 -1.02
CA THR A 108 -8.01 -2.43 0.19
C THR A 108 -7.83 -1.14 0.99
N THR A 109 -7.40 -1.24 2.23
CA THR A 109 -6.85 -0.12 2.98
C THR A 109 -5.33 -0.15 2.87
N VAL A 110 -4.72 1.00 2.63
CA VAL A 110 -3.26 1.19 2.56
C VAL A 110 -2.81 1.99 3.76
N ALA A 111 -1.79 1.51 4.46
CA ALA A 111 -1.05 2.26 5.46
C ALA A 111 0.35 2.54 4.92
N ALA A 112 0.86 3.76 5.13
CA ALA A 112 2.15 4.21 4.65
C ALA A 112 2.89 5.01 5.73
N VAL A 113 4.18 4.73 5.90
CA VAL A 113 5.08 5.43 6.83
C VAL A 113 6.29 5.95 6.06
N GLN A 114 6.63 7.21 6.28
CA GLN A 114 7.77 7.84 5.66
C GLN A 114 9.08 7.31 6.26
N ARG A 115 10.03 6.99 5.38
CA ARG A 115 11.44 6.70 5.71
C ARG A 115 12.26 7.99 5.77
N ARG A 116 13.45 7.91 6.34
CA ARG A 116 14.42 9.02 6.32
C ARG A 116 15.20 9.11 5.01
N GLY A 117 15.50 7.97 4.41
CA GLY A 117 16.19 7.88 3.13
C GLY A 117 15.24 7.56 1.99
N SER A 118 15.74 7.70 0.75
CA SER A 118 15.06 7.23 -0.44
C SER A 118 15.66 5.90 -0.89
N LEU A 119 14.79 5.00 -1.34
CA LEU A 119 15.18 3.77 -2.02
C LEU A 119 15.38 4.11 -3.50
N GLY A 120 16.54 3.77 -4.08
CA GLY A 120 16.75 3.93 -5.51
C GLY A 120 16.01 2.94 -6.40
N GLY A 121 15.06 2.20 -5.82
CA GLY A 121 14.24 1.18 -6.46
C GLY A 121 13.04 0.82 -5.59
N ALA A 122 12.43 -0.34 -5.84
CA ALA A 122 11.33 -0.87 -5.05
C ALA A 122 11.64 -2.26 -4.51
N LEU A 123 11.16 -2.54 -3.31
CA LEU A 123 11.15 -3.85 -2.67
C LEU A 123 9.71 -4.21 -2.34
N GLU A 124 9.23 -5.36 -2.80
CA GLU A 124 7.95 -5.93 -2.37
C GLU A 124 8.19 -7.22 -1.58
N LEU A 125 7.50 -7.36 -0.45
CA LEU A 125 7.47 -8.54 0.39
C LEU A 125 6.03 -9.08 0.40
N ARG A 126 5.83 -10.27 -0.14
CA ARG A 126 4.52 -10.89 -0.33
C ARG A 126 4.40 -12.20 0.42
N MET A 127 3.30 -12.38 1.15
CA MET A 127 2.96 -13.69 1.69
C MET A 127 2.73 -14.70 0.55
N PRO A 128 2.94 -16.01 0.76
CA PRO A 128 2.67 -17.03 -0.25
C PRO A 128 1.21 -17.07 -0.71
N SER A 129 0.27 -16.55 0.09
CA SER A 129 -1.15 -16.40 -0.24
C SER A 129 -1.43 -15.21 -1.17
N ALA A 130 -0.55 -14.21 -1.19
CA ALA A 130 -0.74 -13.01 -2.00
C ALA A 130 -0.51 -13.28 -3.48
N PRO A 131 -1.26 -12.62 -4.39
CA PRO A 131 -0.99 -12.68 -5.82
C PRO A 131 0.46 -12.26 -6.13
N LEU A 132 1.08 -12.92 -7.11
CA LEU A 132 2.40 -12.52 -7.60
C LEU A 132 2.31 -11.14 -8.30
N PRO A 133 3.41 -10.36 -8.32
CA PRO A 133 3.43 -9.10 -9.06
C PRO A 133 3.31 -9.37 -10.56
N ASP A 134 2.28 -8.81 -11.20
CA ASP A 134 2.11 -8.87 -12.65
C ASP A 134 3.00 -7.79 -13.29
N ASP A 135 3.88 -8.16 -14.21
CA ASP A 135 4.67 -7.29 -15.11
C ASP A 135 5.18 -5.95 -14.50
N ALA A 136 5.34 -5.91 -13.17
CA ALA A 136 5.76 -4.71 -12.44
C ALA A 136 7.25 -4.36 -12.65
N GLY A 137 7.99 -5.13 -13.46
CA GLY A 137 9.43 -4.98 -13.58
C GLY A 137 10.16 -5.31 -12.28
N LEU A 138 9.65 -6.28 -11.54
CA LEU A 138 10.22 -6.79 -10.30
C LEU A 138 10.77 -8.20 -10.50
N ASP A 139 12.00 -8.41 -10.11
CA ASP A 139 12.65 -9.73 -10.12
C ASP A 139 12.58 -10.38 -8.74
N LEU A 140 12.44 -11.71 -8.74
CA LEU A 140 12.42 -12.50 -7.50
C LEU A 140 13.81 -12.51 -6.84
N LEU A 141 13.82 -12.23 -5.55
CA LEU A 141 14.98 -12.34 -4.64
C LEU A 141 14.87 -13.58 -3.74
N GLU A 142 15.84 -13.72 -2.83
CA GLU A 142 15.75 -14.68 -1.75
C GLU A 142 14.54 -14.37 -0.84
N PRO A 143 13.91 -15.39 -0.22
CA PRO A 143 12.85 -15.16 0.76
C PRO A 143 13.30 -14.27 1.93
N VAL A 144 12.40 -13.43 2.42
CA VAL A 144 12.59 -12.60 3.62
C VAL A 144 11.63 -13.11 4.68
N GLY A 145 12.13 -13.91 5.61
CA GLY A 145 11.31 -14.65 6.56
C GLY A 145 10.31 -15.56 5.83
N ASP A 146 9.03 -15.43 6.17
CA ASP A 146 7.94 -16.19 5.54
C ASP A 146 7.41 -15.58 4.24
N ARG A 147 8.07 -14.51 3.72
CA ARG A 147 7.62 -13.75 2.55
C ARG A 147 8.51 -13.96 1.35
N TYR A 148 7.92 -14.00 0.17
CA TYR A 148 8.64 -13.83 -1.09
C TYR A 148 9.06 -12.37 -1.24
N ALA A 149 10.32 -12.14 -1.62
CA ALA A 149 10.85 -10.82 -1.88
C ALA A 149 11.02 -10.59 -3.39
N PHE A 150 10.63 -9.41 -3.86
CA PHE A 150 10.79 -8.97 -5.23
C PHE A 150 11.43 -7.58 -5.24
N GLY A 151 12.34 -7.33 -6.18
CA GLY A 151 13.06 -6.07 -6.28
C GLY A 151 13.13 -5.54 -7.70
N SER A 152 13.05 -4.22 -7.88
CA SER A 152 13.18 -3.57 -9.19
C SER A 152 14.63 -3.47 -9.66
N ASP A 153 15.61 -3.48 -8.75
CA ASP A 153 17.04 -3.56 -9.00
C ASP A 153 17.68 -4.46 -7.95
N LEU A 154 18.08 -5.67 -8.35
CA LEU A 154 18.62 -6.68 -7.45
C LEU A 154 19.90 -6.22 -6.76
N ASN A 155 20.73 -5.41 -7.43
CA ASN A 155 22.00 -4.94 -6.86
C ASN A 155 21.78 -3.90 -5.76
N LEU A 156 20.76 -3.07 -5.89
CA LEU A 156 20.40 -2.08 -4.88
C LEU A 156 19.59 -2.70 -3.73
N ILE A 157 18.71 -3.63 -4.03
CA ILE A 157 17.75 -4.15 -3.04
C ILE A 157 18.35 -5.28 -2.19
N ARG A 158 19.13 -6.20 -2.78
CA ARG A 158 19.70 -7.35 -2.05
C ARG A 158 20.49 -6.95 -0.80
N PRO A 159 21.36 -5.92 -0.79
CA PRO A 159 22.05 -5.48 0.43
C PRO A 159 21.13 -4.95 1.53
N MET A 160 19.87 -4.59 1.20
CA MET A 160 18.90 -4.11 2.16
C MET A 160 18.16 -5.22 2.90
N ILE A 161 18.25 -6.46 2.40
CA ILE A 161 17.70 -7.65 3.05
C ILE A 161 18.64 -8.06 4.18
N THR A 162 18.40 -7.48 5.35
CA THR A 162 19.17 -7.74 6.57
C THR A 162 18.37 -8.58 7.57
N PRO A 163 19.03 -9.22 8.53
CA PRO A 163 18.32 -9.90 9.62
C PRO A 163 17.38 -8.99 10.43
N ARG A 164 17.66 -7.67 10.45
CA ARG A 164 16.76 -6.69 11.08
C ARG A 164 15.49 -6.52 10.27
N LEU A 165 15.59 -6.40 8.94
CA LEU A 165 14.43 -6.30 8.05
C LEU A 165 13.59 -7.58 8.13
N VAL A 166 14.22 -8.76 8.11
CA VAL A 166 13.51 -10.05 8.24
C VAL A 166 12.66 -10.05 9.51
N ARG A 167 13.25 -9.76 10.66
CA ARG A 167 12.50 -9.74 11.93
C ARG A 167 11.37 -8.71 11.96
N ALA A 168 11.59 -7.53 11.39
CA ALA A 168 10.57 -6.48 11.32
C ALA A 168 9.41 -6.88 10.39
N ALA A 169 9.72 -7.50 9.25
CA ALA A 169 8.71 -7.98 8.30
C ALA A 169 7.90 -9.15 8.84
N ASP A 170 8.51 -10.08 9.59
CA ASP A 170 7.80 -11.20 10.23
C ASP A 170 6.92 -10.72 11.38
N ALA A 171 7.36 -9.71 12.15
CA ALA A 171 6.59 -9.16 13.26
C ALA A 171 5.28 -8.46 12.85
N ILE A 172 5.16 -8.05 11.57
CA ILE A 172 3.95 -7.39 11.07
C ILE A 172 2.74 -8.33 10.94
N GLY A 173 2.98 -9.64 10.99
CA GLY A 173 1.95 -10.69 10.95
C GLY A 173 1.56 -11.15 9.55
N GLU A 174 0.91 -12.33 9.50
CA GLU A 174 0.51 -12.99 8.26
C GLU A 174 -0.72 -12.36 7.61
N GLU A 175 -1.54 -11.62 8.36
CA GLU A 175 -2.72 -10.92 7.86
C GLU A 175 -2.36 -9.76 6.92
N ILE A 176 -1.12 -9.27 6.97
CA ILE A 176 -0.59 -8.28 6.02
C ILE A 176 0.05 -9.01 4.84
N GLU A 177 -0.73 -9.28 3.82
CA GLU A 177 -0.30 -10.09 2.67
C GLU A 177 0.76 -9.38 1.80
N LEU A 178 0.74 -8.06 1.76
CA LEU A 178 1.64 -7.26 0.93
C LEU A 178 2.21 -6.08 1.72
N LEU A 179 3.54 -6.03 1.75
CA LEU A 179 4.36 -4.96 2.28
C LEU A 179 5.32 -4.53 1.18
N TRP A 180 5.48 -3.22 0.95
CA TRP A 180 6.47 -2.75 -0.03
C TRP A 180 7.15 -1.46 0.42
N ALA A 181 8.34 -1.24 -0.12
CA ALA A 181 9.09 -0.01 0.06
C ALA A 181 9.40 0.58 -1.32
N GLU A 182 9.16 1.87 -1.48
CA GLU A 182 9.36 2.64 -2.69
C GLU A 182 9.73 4.07 -2.33
N ASP A 183 10.78 4.61 -2.95
CA ASP A 183 11.30 5.94 -2.64
C ASP A 183 11.52 6.14 -1.12
N ALA A 184 10.91 7.15 -0.54
CA ALA A 184 10.99 7.47 0.88
C ALA A 184 9.81 6.88 1.69
N TRP A 185 9.22 5.78 1.27
CA TRP A 185 8.03 5.21 1.91
C TRP A 185 8.12 3.71 2.12
N VAL A 186 7.52 3.25 3.21
CA VAL A 186 7.13 1.86 3.45
C VAL A 186 5.62 1.82 3.52
N LEU A 187 5.02 0.90 2.80
CA LEU A 187 3.57 0.76 2.69
C LEU A 187 3.17 -0.70 2.90
N CYS A 188 1.95 -0.89 3.36
CA CYS A 188 1.31 -2.21 3.36
C CYS A 188 -0.17 -2.11 3.00
N THR A 189 -0.74 -3.25 2.62
CA THR A 189 -2.19 -3.41 2.51
C THR A 189 -2.74 -4.10 3.73
N THR A 190 -3.92 -3.66 4.16
CA THR A 190 -4.68 -4.32 5.22
C THR A 190 -6.10 -4.63 4.73
N PRO A 191 -6.76 -5.65 5.27
CA PRO A 191 -8.16 -5.92 4.98
C PRO A 191 -9.04 -4.68 5.23
N LEU A 192 -10.07 -4.49 4.41
CA LEU A 192 -11.04 -3.40 4.59
C LEU A 192 -11.78 -3.46 5.94
N SER A 193 -11.85 -4.64 6.52
CA SER A 193 -12.45 -4.87 7.83
C SER A 193 -11.54 -4.51 9.01
N THR A 194 -10.29 -4.11 8.77
CA THR A 194 -9.36 -3.73 9.84
C THR A 194 -9.91 -2.54 10.61
N PRO A 195 -10.23 -2.72 11.90
CA PRO A 195 -10.79 -1.64 12.70
C PRO A 195 -9.72 -0.57 13.00
N PRO A 196 -10.12 0.71 13.12
CA PRO A 196 -9.18 1.79 13.37
C PRO A 196 -8.32 1.62 14.63
N GLU A 197 -8.79 0.87 15.61
CA GLU A 197 -8.08 0.60 16.87
C GLU A 197 -6.81 -0.26 16.67
N GLN A 198 -6.73 -1.02 15.59
CA GLN A 198 -5.56 -1.84 15.24
C GLN A 198 -4.51 -1.08 14.41
N LEU A 199 -4.89 0.07 13.86
CA LEU A 199 -4.00 0.85 13.00
C LEU A 199 -2.77 1.41 13.73
N PRO A 200 -2.83 1.86 14.99
CA PRO A 200 -1.65 2.30 15.71
C PRO A 200 -0.57 1.22 15.81
N ASP A 201 -0.93 0.01 16.20
CA ASP A 201 0.02 -1.12 16.32
C ASP A 201 0.64 -1.47 14.95
N LEU A 202 -0.17 -1.46 13.89
CA LEU A 202 0.31 -1.67 12.53
C LEU A 202 1.29 -0.58 12.08
N LEU A 203 1.00 0.67 12.40
CA LEU A 203 1.86 1.80 12.04
C LEU A 203 3.20 1.75 12.81
N ASP A 204 3.19 1.34 14.08
CA ASP A 204 4.41 1.13 14.85
C ASP A 204 5.26 0.00 14.25
N GLN A 205 4.65 -1.10 13.80
CA GLN A 205 5.35 -2.17 13.08
C GLN A 205 5.93 -1.68 11.74
N LEU A 206 5.20 -0.86 10.98
CA LEU A 206 5.72 -0.24 9.75
C LEU A 206 6.89 0.71 10.03
N VAL A 207 6.89 1.42 11.16
CA VAL A 207 8.04 2.24 11.61
C VAL A 207 9.27 1.37 11.80
N GLU A 208 9.15 0.18 12.40
CA GLU A 208 10.28 -0.74 12.57
C GLU A 208 10.83 -1.24 11.22
N VAL A 209 9.95 -1.55 10.25
CA VAL A 209 10.37 -1.90 8.89
C VAL A 209 11.09 -0.72 8.22
N ALA A 210 10.54 0.50 8.34
CA ALA A 210 11.17 1.70 7.80
C ALA A 210 12.56 1.96 8.43
N ALA A 211 12.68 1.80 9.75
CA ALA A 211 13.95 1.94 10.46
C ALA A 211 14.98 0.86 10.06
N ALA A 212 14.52 -0.38 9.79
CA ALA A 212 15.38 -1.44 9.33
C ALA A 212 15.99 -1.13 7.93
N LEU A 213 15.20 -0.53 7.06
CA LEU A 213 15.64 -0.11 5.72
C LEU A 213 16.51 1.16 5.76
N ASP A 214 16.27 2.08 6.69
CA ASP A 214 17.09 3.31 6.85
C ASP A 214 18.50 2.99 7.35
N PHE A 215 18.64 1.99 8.22
CA PHE A 215 19.94 1.58 8.76
C PHE A 215 20.92 1.12 7.68
N THR A 216 20.42 0.44 6.65
CA THR A 216 21.25 -0.04 5.52
C THR A 216 21.69 1.10 4.60
N ALA A 217 20.81 2.09 4.36
CA ALA A 217 21.17 3.25 3.56
C ALA A 217 22.32 4.05 4.19
N THR A 218 22.34 4.20 5.50
CA THR A 218 23.41 4.89 6.25
C THR A 218 24.73 4.09 6.22
N GLY A 219 24.65 2.77 6.36
CA GLY A 219 25.83 1.89 6.29
C GLY A 219 26.51 1.90 4.92
N GLY A 220 25.73 1.92 3.84
CA GLY A 220 26.24 2.04 2.47
C GLY A 220 26.98 3.37 2.22
N ALA A 221 26.41 4.47 2.68
CA ALA A 221 27.03 5.81 2.55
C ALA A 221 28.35 5.93 3.33
N VAL A 222 28.44 5.31 4.51
CA VAL A 222 29.69 5.29 5.29
C VAL A 222 30.77 4.47 4.62
N LEU A 223 30.42 3.31 4.04
CA LEU A 223 31.38 2.46 3.30
C LEU A 223 31.87 3.12 2.01
N GLU A 224 31.03 3.89 1.32
CA GLU A 224 31.43 4.62 0.12
C GLU A 224 32.31 5.84 0.46
N ALA A 225 32.04 6.54 1.56
CA ALA A 225 32.88 7.62 2.06
C ALA A 225 34.28 7.13 2.51
N VAL A 226 34.36 5.92 3.08
CA VAL A 226 35.65 5.29 3.46
C VAL A 226 36.41 4.78 2.24
N ARG A 227 35.73 4.44 1.15
CA ARG A 227 36.34 3.94 -0.10
C ARG A 227 36.83 5.03 -1.04
N ARG A 228 36.50 6.30 -0.79
CA ARG A 228 36.99 7.40 -1.62
C ARG A 228 38.49 7.63 -1.29
N PRO A 229 39.42 7.31 -2.17
CA PRO A 229 40.85 7.57 -1.92
C PRO A 229 41.04 9.08 -1.73
N GLU A 230 41.83 9.45 -0.74
CA GLU A 230 42.27 10.83 -0.56
C GLU A 230 42.87 11.33 -1.88
N PRO A 231 42.51 12.53 -2.35
CA PRO A 231 43.16 13.09 -3.54
C PRO A 231 44.64 13.28 -3.23
N ASP A 232 45.44 12.64 -4.10
CA ASP A 232 46.87 12.69 -4.09
C ASP A 232 47.37 14.15 -4.04
N GLN A 233 47.90 14.55 -2.86
CA GLN A 233 48.40 15.92 -2.62
C GLN A 233 49.81 16.16 -3.16
N ASP A 234 50.34 15.24 -3.99
CA ASP A 234 51.68 15.34 -4.54
C ASP A 234 51.67 15.82 -5.99
N SER A 235 51.22 17.06 -6.22
CA SER A 235 51.42 17.76 -7.48
C SER A 235 51.60 19.26 -7.20
N ARG A 236 52.74 19.61 -6.64
CA ARG A 236 53.24 20.98 -6.75
C ARG A 236 54.60 20.95 -7.49
N PRO A 237 54.71 21.76 -8.54
CA PRO A 237 55.95 21.98 -9.26
C PRO A 237 57.00 22.73 -8.45
#